data_e54c4da88026d154fc33aee60a4de080
#
_entry.id   e54c4da88026d154fc33aee60a4de080
#
_cell.length_a   1.000
_cell.length_b   1.000
_cell.length_c   1.000
_cell.angle_alpha   90.00
_cell.angle_beta   90.00
_cell.angle_gamma   90.00
#
_symmetry.space_group_name_H-M   'P 1'
#
loop_
_entity.id
_entity.type
_entity.pdbx_description
1 polymer ?
#
loop_
_entity_poly.entity_id
_entity_poly.type
_entity_poly.pdbx_seq_one_letter_code
_entity_poly.pdbx_strand_id
1 'polypeptide(L)'
;QGGGYVFAMAKAPYDRNFVIPGYEDLTAGIVKWPMSVIRLQGKDIDRIVEASDHILSLWRGYTDKDAFVFAETDGTPHNTITPIARMHGDLYEIDLVLRNNITTDESPWGVYHPSADLHHIKKENIGLIEVMGLAVLPARLKKEMALLEEYILSKKDLRSSEELEKHADWVEGWINNYDINSENIHGIVQDEISKVFV
;
A
#
# COMPACT_ATOMS: atom_id res chain seq x y z
N GLN A 1 14.25 -1.29 -13.85
CA GLN A 1 13.96 -2.52 -13.11
C GLN A 1 14.54 -3.70 -13.87
N GLY A 2 15.59 -4.32 -13.35
CA GLY A 2 16.20 -5.49 -13.95
C GLY A 2 15.33 -6.74 -13.74
N GLY A 3 15.25 -7.62 -14.76
CA GLY A 3 14.71 -8.97 -14.60
C GLY A 3 13.36 -9.27 -15.23
N GLY A 4 12.73 -8.36 -15.95
CA GLY A 4 11.51 -8.64 -16.71
C GLY A 4 10.24 -8.89 -15.89
N TYR A 5 10.28 -8.71 -14.55
CA TYR A 5 9.09 -8.81 -13.72
C TYR A 5 8.18 -7.58 -13.92
N VAL A 6 6.92 -7.83 -14.24
CA VAL A 6 5.90 -6.79 -14.39
C VAL A 6 5.02 -6.76 -13.15
N PHE A 7 5.17 -5.72 -12.35
CA PHE A 7 4.40 -5.55 -11.11
C PHE A 7 2.89 -5.39 -11.38
N ALA A 8 2.07 -5.78 -10.41
CA ALA A 8 0.61 -5.72 -10.51
C ALA A 8 0.11 -4.31 -10.82
N MET A 9 0.69 -3.28 -10.21
CA MET A 9 0.35 -1.87 -10.45
C MET A 9 0.47 -1.48 -11.94
N ALA A 10 1.48 -1.98 -12.66
CA ALA A 10 1.64 -1.67 -14.09
C ALA A 10 0.49 -2.21 -14.97
N LYS A 11 -0.26 -3.21 -14.49
CA LYS A 11 -1.41 -3.81 -15.18
C LYS A 11 -2.75 -3.29 -14.66
N ALA A 12 -2.73 -2.48 -13.59
CA ALA A 12 -3.95 -1.97 -12.99
C ALA A 12 -4.67 -1.02 -13.96
N PRO A 13 -5.99 -1.18 -14.17
CA PRO A 13 -6.76 -0.33 -15.06
C PRO A 13 -6.99 1.05 -14.44
N TYR A 14 -7.38 2.00 -15.26
CA TYR A 14 -7.93 3.26 -14.78
C TYR A 14 -9.30 3.01 -14.09
N ASP A 15 -9.48 3.63 -12.94
CA ASP A 15 -10.80 3.76 -12.29
C ASP A 15 -11.58 4.90 -12.94
N ARG A 16 -10.91 6.02 -13.18
CA ARG A 16 -11.49 7.21 -13.85
C ARG A 16 -10.43 7.98 -14.62
N ASN A 17 -10.74 8.30 -15.88
CA ASN A 17 -9.93 9.22 -16.67
C ASN A 17 -10.40 10.66 -16.49
N PHE A 18 -9.47 11.60 -16.63
CA PHE A 18 -9.74 13.04 -16.64
C PHE A 18 -8.77 13.76 -17.56
N VAL A 19 -9.09 15.01 -17.90
CA VAL A 19 -8.23 15.89 -18.69
C VAL A 19 -7.58 16.90 -17.75
N ILE A 20 -6.27 17.10 -17.92
CA ILE A 20 -5.53 18.15 -17.21
C ILE A 20 -5.48 19.36 -18.16
N PRO A 21 -6.07 20.51 -17.79
CA PRO A 21 -6.03 21.71 -18.64
C PRO A 21 -4.59 22.11 -18.96
N GLY A 22 -4.32 22.31 -20.26
CA GLY A 22 -2.98 22.61 -20.79
C GLY A 22 -2.11 21.37 -21.07
N TYR A 23 -2.61 20.15 -20.78
CA TYR A 23 -1.93 18.87 -21.03
C TYR A 23 -2.86 17.86 -21.71
N GLU A 24 -3.69 18.32 -22.65
CA GLU A 24 -4.68 17.53 -23.36
C GLU A 24 -4.04 16.47 -24.30
N ASP A 25 -2.76 16.61 -24.56
CA ASP A 25 -1.92 15.66 -25.29
C ASP A 25 -1.52 14.43 -24.45
N LEU A 26 -1.73 14.47 -23.13
CA LEU A 26 -1.49 13.36 -22.24
C LEU A 26 -2.77 12.60 -21.90
N THR A 27 -2.67 11.28 -21.77
CA THR A 27 -3.70 10.49 -21.07
C THR A 27 -3.46 10.58 -19.58
N ALA A 28 -4.49 10.97 -18.83
CA ALA A 28 -4.43 11.09 -17.38
C ALA A 28 -5.62 10.41 -16.71
N GLY A 29 -5.40 9.81 -15.56
CA GLY A 29 -6.49 9.20 -14.78
C GLY A 29 -6.06 8.68 -13.41
N ILE A 30 -7.07 8.37 -12.60
CA ILE A 30 -6.89 7.69 -11.33
C ILE A 30 -6.80 6.18 -11.61
N VAL A 31 -5.80 5.52 -11.06
CA VAL A 31 -5.60 4.08 -11.19
C VAL A 31 -6.48 3.35 -10.17
N LYS A 32 -7.12 2.26 -10.57
CA LYS A 32 -7.81 1.34 -9.64
C LYS A 32 -6.77 0.57 -8.83
N TRP A 33 -6.38 1.16 -7.73
CA TRP A 33 -5.32 0.68 -6.84
C TRP A 33 -5.66 0.97 -5.38
N PRO A 34 -5.19 0.19 -4.39
CA PRO A 34 -5.44 0.45 -2.98
C PRO A 34 -4.95 1.81 -2.48
N MET A 35 -3.93 2.37 -3.13
CA MET A 35 -3.40 3.71 -2.85
C MET A 35 -3.95 4.74 -3.83
N SER A 36 -3.89 6.03 -3.47
CA SER A 36 -4.23 7.13 -4.37
C SER A 36 -3.14 7.33 -5.41
N VAL A 37 -3.41 6.94 -6.65
CA VAL A 37 -2.45 6.96 -7.75
C VAL A 37 -3.02 7.70 -8.95
N ILE A 38 -2.27 8.69 -9.45
CA ILE A 38 -2.53 9.36 -10.72
C ILE A 38 -1.55 8.81 -11.74
N ARG A 39 -2.05 8.27 -12.85
CA ARG A 39 -1.24 7.81 -13.98
C ARG A 39 -1.28 8.81 -15.11
N LEU A 40 -0.11 9.13 -15.66
CA LEU A 40 0.06 9.91 -16.87
C LEU A 40 0.73 9.05 -17.96
N GLN A 41 0.28 9.18 -19.18
CA GLN A 41 0.88 8.53 -20.36
C GLN A 41 1.00 9.52 -21.51
N GLY A 42 2.10 9.46 -22.25
CA GLY A 42 2.33 10.29 -23.43
C GLY A 42 3.59 9.90 -24.17
N LYS A 43 3.79 10.50 -25.35
CA LYS A 43 4.99 10.29 -26.17
C LYS A 43 6.12 11.27 -25.84
N ASP A 44 5.78 12.40 -25.26
CA ASP A 44 6.71 13.46 -24.91
C ASP A 44 7.03 13.41 -23.42
N ILE A 45 8.29 13.10 -23.09
CA ILE A 45 8.75 12.98 -21.71
C ILE A 45 8.74 14.32 -20.96
N ASP A 46 9.06 15.42 -21.67
CA ASP A 46 9.12 16.76 -21.06
C ASP A 46 7.71 17.19 -20.63
N ARG A 47 6.70 16.90 -21.45
CA ARG A 47 5.29 17.15 -21.13
C ARG A 47 4.84 16.35 -19.91
N ILE A 48 5.25 15.08 -19.79
CA ILE A 48 4.95 14.25 -18.61
C ILE A 48 5.61 14.83 -17.36
N VAL A 49 6.86 15.28 -17.45
CA VAL A 49 7.58 15.87 -16.32
C VAL A 49 6.92 17.18 -15.88
N GLU A 50 6.57 18.08 -16.82
CA GLU A 50 5.85 19.32 -16.53
C GLU A 50 4.49 19.06 -15.84
N ALA A 51 3.69 18.14 -16.37
CA ALA A 51 2.40 17.77 -15.78
C ALA A 51 2.58 17.15 -14.38
N SER A 52 3.62 16.33 -14.19
CA SER A 52 3.93 15.72 -12.90
C SER A 52 4.32 16.76 -11.85
N ASP A 53 5.14 17.76 -12.23
CA ASP A 53 5.53 18.87 -11.34
C ASP A 53 4.32 19.75 -10.99
N HIS A 54 3.45 20.00 -11.96
CA HIS A 54 2.20 20.72 -11.74
C HIS A 54 1.31 19.99 -10.72
N ILE A 55 1.11 18.68 -10.87
CA ILE A 55 0.35 17.85 -9.91
C ILE A 55 1.01 17.86 -8.53
N LEU A 56 2.33 17.70 -8.45
CA LEU A 56 3.06 17.75 -7.19
C LEU A 56 2.89 19.10 -6.48
N SER A 57 2.94 20.20 -7.23
CA SER A 57 2.78 21.55 -6.70
C SER A 57 1.39 21.77 -6.11
N LEU A 58 0.34 21.28 -6.79
CA LEU A 58 -1.03 21.31 -6.28
C LEU A 58 -1.18 20.42 -5.04
N TRP A 59 -0.63 19.21 -5.08
CA TRP A 59 -0.70 18.26 -3.97
C TRP A 59 -0.01 18.81 -2.72
N ARG A 60 1.14 19.45 -2.85
CA ARG A 60 1.87 20.06 -1.73
C ARG A 60 1.06 21.07 -0.94
N GLY A 61 0.14 21.80 -1.59
CA GLY A 61 -0.75 22.75 -0.96
C GLY A 61 -2.12 22.20 -0.55
N TYR A 62 -2.41 20.93 -0.84
CA TYR A 62 -3.73 20.35 -0.64
C TYR A 62 -3.99 19.95 0.80
N THR A 63 -5.14 20.36 1.34
CA THR A 63 -5.62 19.96 2.66
C THR A 63 -7.06 19.50 2.55
N ASP A 64 -7.36 18.32 3.10
CA ASP A 64 -8.70 17.78 3.28
C ASP A 64 -8.82 17.27 4.72
N LYS A 65 -9.52 18.04 5.55
CA LYS A 65 -9.69 17.74 6.98
C LYS A 65 -10.56 16.51 7.23
N ASP A 66 -11.52 16.25 6.35
CA ASP A 66 -12.43 15.12 6.49
C ASP A 66 -11.70 13.80 6.21
N ALA A 67 -10.72 13.83 5.31
CA ALA A 67 -9.84 12.71 5.04
C ALA A 67 -8.57 12.69 5.92
N PHE A 68 -8.45 13.60 6.89
CA PHE A 68 -7.26 13.79 7.72
C PHE A 68 -5.97 14.05 6.93
N VAL A 69 -6.07 14.66 5.74
CA VAL A 69 -4.95 15.06 4.91
C VAL A 69 -4.62 16.52 5.18
N PHE A 70 -3.42 16.81 5.64
CA PHE A 70 -2.94 18.17 5.89
C PHE A 70 -1.68 18.41 5.06
N ALA A 71 -1.65 19.55 4.36
CA ALA A 71 -0.46 19.97 3.60
C ALA A 71 0.75 20.15 4.50
N GLU A 72 0.54 20.76 5.66
CA GLU A 72 1.57 21.00 6.67
C GLU A 72 0.97 21.08 8.08
N THR A 73 1.83 20.91 9.09
CA THR A 73 1.53 21.18 10.50
C THR A 73 2.73 21.88 11.12
N ASP A 74 2.50 23.06 11.70
CA ASP A 74 3.55 23.89 12.33
C ASP A 74 4.78 24.12 11.42
N GLY A 75 4.55 24.33 10.12
CA GLY A 75 5.58 24.53 9.11
C GLY A 75 6.27 23.26 8.62
N THR A 76 5.86 22.07 9.07
CA THR A 76 6.36 20.80 8.60
C THR A 76 5.47 20.29 7.45
N PRO A 77 5.99 20.19 6.20
CA PRO A 77 5.21 19.70 5.06
C PRO A 77 5.00 18.19 5.13
N HIS A 78 3.81 17.73 4.77
CA HIS A 78 3.41 16.32 4.80
C HIS A 78 3.22 15.71 3.41
N ASN A 79 2.72 16.50 2.45
CA ASN A 79 2.38 15.99 1.13
C ASN A 79 3.61 15.81 0.24
N THR A 80 3.74 14.60 -0.29
CA THR A 80 4.78 14.24 -1.26
C THR A 80 4.24 13.22 -2.27
N ILE A 81 5.03 12.89 -3.28
CA ILE A 81 4.70 11.88 -4.29
C ILE A 81 5.84 10.88 -4.41
N THR A 82 5.50 9.59 -4.56
CA THR A 82 6.43 8.57 -5.01
C THR A 82 6.20 8.34 -6.51
N PRO A 83 7.08 8.81 -7.39
CA PRO A 83 6.95 8.61 -8.83
C PRO A 83 7.46 7.23 -9.25
N ILE A 84 6.71 6.52 -10.11
CA ILE A 84 7.08 5.22 -10.66
C ILE A 84 6.98 5.30 -12.17
N ALA A 85 8.11 5.47 -12.84
CA ALA A 85 8.19 5.64 -14.29
C ALA A 85 8.53 4.32 -15.01
N ARG A 86 7.95 4.13 -16.20
CA ARG A 86 8.20 2.99 -17.09
C ARG A 86 7.82 3.30 -18.52
N MET A 87 8.20 2.39 -19.43
CA MET A 87 7.64 2.36 -20.78
C MET A 87 6.42 1.45 -20.82
N HIS A 88 5.37 1.88 -21.50
CA HIS A 88 4.18 1.08 -21.83
C HIS A 88 4.00 1.09 -23.35
N GLY A 89 4.54 0.08 -24.04
CA GLY A 89 4.72 0.11 -25.48
C GLY A 89 5.64 1.27 -25.87
N ASP A 90 5.16 2.14 -26.77
CA ASP A 90 5.88 3.33 -27.25
C ASP A 90 5.60 4.60 -26.44
N LEU A 91 4.86 4.47 -25.33
CA LEU A 91 4.52 5.58 -24.47
C LEU A 91 5.38 5.58 -23.20
N TYR A 92 5.79 6.77 -22.79
CA TYR A 92 6.23 7.01 -21.42
C TYR A 92 5.02 6.94 -20.51
N GLU A 93 5.16 6.27 -19.39
CA GLU A 93 4.12 6.17 -18.37
C GLU A 93 4.72 6.46 -16.99
N ILE A 94 4.02 7.26 -16.20
CA ILE A 94 4.37 7.50 -14.80
C ILE A 94 3.15 7.35 -13.91
N ASP A 95 3.32 6.59 -12.82
CA ASP A 95 2.38 6.56 -11.70
C ASP A 95 2.87 7.51 -10.61
N LEU A 96 2.05 8.47 -10.26
CA LEU A 96 2.28 9.42 -9.17
C LEU A 96 1.50 8.93 -7.95
N VAL A 97 2.17 8.23 -7.05
CA VAL A 97 1.55 7.75 -5.80
C VAL A 97 1.54 8.90 -4.80
N LEU A 98 0.37 9.40 -4.48
CA LEU A 98 0.19 10.48 -3.52
C LEU A 98 0.47 9.98 -2.10
N ARG A 99 1.29 10.70 -1.35
CA ARG A 99 1.69 10.36 0.01
C ARG A 99 1.47 11.54 0.94
N ASN A 100 1.04 11.23 2.16
CA ASN A 100 1.01 12.18 3.26
C ASN A 100 1.76 11.59 4.45
N ASN A 101 2.72 12.31 5.01
CA ASN A 101 3.61 11.84 6.06
C ASN A 101 3.25 12.43 7.43
N ILE A 102 1.97 12.80 7.63
CA ILE A 102 1.52 13.34 8.92
C ILE A 102 1.69 12.28 10.03
N THR A 103 2.14 12.74 11.18
CA THR A 103 2.26 11.94 12.40
C THR A 103 1.39 12.52 13.49
N THR A 104 0.99 11.69 14.45
CA THR A 104 0.34 12.10 15.70
C THR A 104 1.03 11.40 16.87
N ASP A 105 0.70 11.79 18.10
CA ASP A 105 1.22 11.12 19.31
C ASP A 105 0.82 9.63 19.34
N GLU A 106 -0.39 9.30 18.85
CA GLU A 106 -0.87 7.92 18.72
C GLU A 106 -0.22 7.17 17.54
N SER A 107 0.20 7.90 16.52
CA SER A 107 0.77 7.34 15.28
C SER A 107 2.12 7.98 14.93
N PRO A 108 3.17 7.77 15.76
CA PRO A 108 4.46 8.45 15.61
C PRO A 108 5.24 8.04 14.34
N TRP A 109 4.86 6.93 13.71
CA TRP A 109 5.45 6.43 12.45
C TRP A 109 4.71 6.94 11.20
N GLY A 110 3.58 7.63 11.39
CA GLY A 110 2.69 8.12 10.35
C GLY A 110 1.29 7.55 10.47
N VAL A 111 0.28 8.39 10.25
CA VAL A 111 -1.14 7.99 10.34
C VAL A 111 -1.50 6.93 9.30
N TYR A 112 -0.82 6.94 8.17
CA TYR A 112 -1.01 5.97 7.07
C TYR A 112 0.03 4.84 7.08
N HIS A 113 0.68 4.61 8.22
CA HIS A 113 1.60 3.51 8.45
C HIS A 113 0.87 2.39 9.19
N PRO A 114 1.21 1.09 8.98
CA PRO A 114 0.66 0.00 9.78
C PRO A 114 0.80 0.28 11.27
N SER A 115 -0.29 0.06 12.04
CA SER A 115 -0.29 0.31 13.47
C SER A 115 0.72 -0.57 14.21
N ALA A 116 1.14 -0.15 15.40
CA ALA A 116 2.10 -0.88 16.21
C ALA A 116 1.64 -2.33 16.53
N ASP A 117 0.32 -2.55 16.64
CA ASP A 117 -0.28 -3.85 16.89
C ASP A 117 0.00 -4.86 15.77
N LEU A 118 0.24 -4.37 14.54
CA LEU A 118 0.53 -5.19 13.36
C LEU A 118 2.03 -5.39 13.11
N HIS A 119 2.90 -4.82 13.96
CA HIS A 119 4.36 -4.95 13.80
C HIS A 119 4.86 -6.39 13.98
N HIS A 120 4.09 -7.27 14.59
CA HIS A 120 4.39 -8.70 14.63
C HIS A 120 4.27 -9.37 13.24
N ILE A 121 3.52 -8.78 12.31
CA ILE A 121 3.43 -9.18 10.90
C ILE A 121 4.45 -8.39 10.08
N LYS A 122 4.33 -7.05 10.08
CA LYS A 122 5.16 -6.13 9.28
C LYS A 122 5.50 -4.89 10.11
N LYS A 123 6.77 -4.74 10.45
CA LYS A 123 7.28 -3.59 11.21
C LYS A 123 7.94 -2.55 10.32
N GLU A 124 8.55 -2.99 9.22
CA GLU A 124 9.27 -2.11 8.31
C GLU A 124 8.32 -1.26 7.50
N ASN A 125 8.77 -0.08 7.09
CA ASN A 125 8.02 0.82 6.23
C ASN A 125 7.64 0.15 4.90
N ILE A 126 6.49 0.55 4.34
CA ILE A 126 6.05 0.13 3.01
C ILE A 126 7.03 0.65 1.98
N GLY A 127 7.76 -0.25 1.35
CA GLY A 127 8.75 0.03 0.34
C GLY A 127 8.16 0.19 -1.06
N LEU A 128 8.97 0.69 -2.01
CA LEU A 128 8.54 0.89 -3.40
C LEU A 128 8.01 -0.39 -4.06
N ILE A 129 8.61 -1.54 -3.76
CA ILE A 129 8.19 -2.85 -4.31
C ILE A 129 6.77 -3.19 -3.83
N GLU A 130 6.47 -2.92 -2.56
CA GLU A 130 5.15 -3.17 -1.97
C GLU A 130 4.10 -2.22 -2.52
N VAL A 131 4.45 -0.93 -2.68
CA VAL A 131 3.61 0.05 -3.37
C VAL A 131 3.21 -0.44 -4.77
N MET A 132 4.10 -1.14 -5.47
CA MET A 132 3.85 -1.72 -6.79
C MET A 132 3.11 -3.07 -6.76
N GLY A 133 2.74 -3.59 -5.58
CA GLY A 133 1.89 -4.77 -5.40
C GLY A 133 2.64 -6.08 -5.19
N LEU A 134 3.85 -6.04 -4.64
CA LEU A 134 4.59 -7.23 -4.21
C LEU A 134 4.91 -7.11 -2.71
N ALA A 135 4.07 -7.68 -1.86
CA ALA A 135 4.30 -7.70 -0.42
C ALA A 135 5.64 -8.38 -0.07
N VAL A 136 6.44 -7.72 0.75
CA VAL A 136 7.69 -8.25 1.29
C VAL A 136 7.50 -8.49 2.78
N LEU A 137 7.50 -9.76 3.16
CA LEU A 137 7.25 -10.21 4.52
C LEU A 137 8.51 -10.84 5.14
N PRO A 138 8.71 -10.73 6.46
CA PRO A 138 9.80 -11.42 7.15
C PRO A 138 9.76 -12.94 6.91
N ALA A 139 10.92 -13.54 6.62
CA ALA A 139 11.01 -14.97 6.31
C ALA A 139 10.47 -15.89 7.43
N ARG A 140 10.51 -15.41 8.70
CA ARG A 140 9.94 -16.13 9.86
C ARG A 140 8.45 -16.42 9.72
N LEU A 141 7.68 -15.49 9.10
CA LEU A 141 6.23 -15.64 8.96
C LEU A 141 5.82 -16.90 8.20
N LYS A 142 6.64 -17.39 7.28
CA LYS A 142 6.35 -18.64 6.58
C LYS A 142 6.20 -19.81 7.55
N LYS A 143 7.05 -19.89 8.57
CA LYS A 143 7.01 -20.94 9.59
C LYS A 143 5.95 -20.67 10.65
N GLU A 144 5.91 -19.43 11.12
CA GLU A 144 4.95 -18.99 12.14
C GLU A 144 3.50 -19.19 11.66
N MET A 145 3.18 -18.84 10.42
CA MET A 145 1.82 -19.01 9.89
C MET A 145 1.45 -20.47 9.69
N ALA A 146 2.35 -21.32 9.22
CA ALA A 146 2.08 -22.74 9.12
C ALA A 146 1.80 -23.38 10.51
N LEU A 147 2.56 -22.98 11.53
CA LEU A 147 2.33 -23.41 12.92
C LEU A 147 1.02 -22.86 13.48
N LEU A 148 0.69 -21.60 13.19
CA LEU A 148 -0.55 -20.93 13.57
C LEU A 148 -1.78 -21.67 13.00
N GLU A 149 -1.76 -22.02 11.72
CA GLU A 149 -2.81 -22.82 11.08
C GLU A 149 -3.03 -24.16 11.80
N GLU A 150 -1.93 -24.86 12.15
CA GLU A 150 -2.01 -26.13 12.92
C GLU A 150 -2.65 -25.91 14.30
N TYR A 151 -2.25 -24.85 15.01
CA TYR A 151 -2.81 -24.55 16.34
C TYR A 151 -4.30 -24.21 16.29
N ILE A 152 -4.72 -23.41 15.32
CA ILE A 152 -6.14 -23.07 15.11
C ILE A 152 -6.96 -24.33 14.85
N LEU A 153 -6.53 -25.17 13.88
CA LEU A 153 -7.24 -26.41 13.54
C LEU A 153 -7.30 -27.41 14.71
N SER A 154 -6.25 -27.45 15.54
CA SER A 154 -6.17 -28.32 16.71
C SER A 154 -6.81 -27.71 17.96
N LYS A 155 -7.35 -26.48 17.86
CA LYS A 155 -7.91 -25.71 19.00
C LYS A 155 -6.94 -25.56 20.17
N LYS A 156 -5.64 -25.44 19.87
CA LYS A 156 -4.59 -25.17 20.86
C LYS A 156 -4.55 -23.68 21.16
N ASP A 157 -4.17 -23.34 22.40
CA ASP A 157 -3.96 -21.94 22.80
C ASP A 157 -2.67 -21.39 22.17
N LEU A 158 -2.80 -20.33 21.35
CA LEU A 158 -1.68 -19.67 20.69
C LEU A 158 -0.68 -19.08 21.70
N ARG A 159 -1.15 -18.63 22.87
CA ARG A 159 -0.32 -18.08 23.93
C ARG A 159 0.55 -19.13 24.61
N SER A 160 0.27 -20.41 24.38
CA SER A 160 1.12 -21.51 24.88
C SER A 160 2.41 -21.71 24.08
N SER A 161 2.56 -21.03 22.95
CA SER A 161 3.73 -21.08 22.07
C SER A 161 4.46 -19.74 22.07
N GLU A 162 5.74 -19.73 22.42
CA GLU A 162 6.61 -18.54 22.37
C GLU A 162 6.65 -17.89 20.95
N GLU A 163 6.55 -18.70 19.90
CA GLU A 163 6.54 -18.22 18.52
C GLU A 163 5.22 -17.57 18.12
N LEU A 164 4.08 -18.00 18.71
CA LEU A 164 2.73 -17.61 18.31
C LEU A 164 2.06 -16.61 19.27
N GLU A 165 2.53 -16.47 20.50
CA GLU A 165 1.94 -15.58 21.51
C GLU A 165 1.72 -14.15 20.95
N LYS A 166 2.69 -13.62 20.22
CA LYS A 166 2.62 -12.29 19.58
C LYS A 166 1.53 -12.12 18.52
N HIS A 167 0.98 -13.23 18.01
CA HIS A 167 -0.09 -13.24 17.01
C HIS A 167 -1.47 -13.48 17.65
N ALA A 168 -1.56 -13.81 18.94
CA ALA A 168 -2.78 -14.26 19.57
C ALA A 168 -3.90 -13.21 19.51
N ASP A 169 -3.62 -11.96 19.89
CA ASP A 169 -4.60 -10.87 19.88
C ASP A 169 -5.11 -10.56 18.47
N TRP A 170 -4.21 -10.56 17.48
CA TRP A 170 -4.58 -10.39 16.09
C TRP A 170 -5.51 -11.51 15.60
N VAL A 171 -5.21 -12.78 15.91
CA VAL A 171 -6.06 -13.92 15.53
C VAL A 171 -7.42 -13.83 16.24
N GLU A 172 -7.47 -13.49 17.52
CA GLU A 172 -8.72 -13.31 18.27
C GLU A 172 -9.64 -12.26 17.65
N GLY A 173 -9.06 -11.22 17.01
CA GLY A 173 -9.80 -10.16 16.33
C GLY A 173 -10.60 -10.63 15.11
N TRP A 174 -10.22 -11.71 14.47
CA TRP A 174 -10.86 -12.15 13.22
C TRP A 174 -11.35 -13.61 13.21
N ILE A 175 -10.84 -14.49 14.07
CA ILE A 175 -11.11 -15.94 14.00
C ILE A 175 -12.59 -16.29 14.03
N ASN A 176 -13.41 -15.53 14.77
CA ASN A 176 -14.84 -15.74 14.89
C ASN A 176 -15.64 -15.26 13.68
N ASN A 177 -15.02 -14.59 12.71
CA ASN A 177 -15.67 -14.10 11.50
C ASN A 177 -15.74 -15.17 10.40
N TYR A 178 -15.11 -16.33 10.62
CA TYR A 178 -14.97 -17.39 9.62
C TYR A 178 -15.42 -18.75 10.15
N ASP A 179 -15.99 -19.55 9.25
CA ASP A 179 -16.18 -20.99 9.48
C ASP A 179 -14.91 -21.72 9.00
N ILE A 180 -14.00 -22.00 9.95
CA ILE A 180 -12.63 -22.43 9.67
C ILE A 180 -12.55 -23.98 9.62
N ASN A 181 -11.89 -24.48 8.57
CA ASN A 181 -11.57 -25.89 8.39
C ASN A 181 -10.20 -26.06 7.67
N SER A 182 -9.73 -27.28 7.51
CA SER A 182 -8.44 -27.59 6.90
C SER A 182 -8.32 -27.19 5.43
N GLU A 183 -9.41 -26.95 4.72
CA GLU A 183 -9.40 -26.58 3.30
C GLU A 183 -9.27 -25.06 3.10
N ASN A 184 -9.80 -24.26 4.04
CA ASN A 184 -9.88 -22.80 3.89
C ASN A 184 -8.93 -22.01 4.78
N ILE A 185 -8.38 -22.57 5.87
CA ILE A 185 -7.56 -21.85 6.85
C ILE A 185 -6.39 -21.11 6.20
N HIS A 186 -5.68 -21.74 5.27
CA HIS A 186 -4.54 -21.13 4.59
C HIS A 186 -4.93 -19.86 3.82
N GLY A 187 -6.03 -19.91 3.06
CA GLY A 187 -6.56 -18.73 2.35
C GLY A 187 -6.98 -17.61 3.30
N ILE A 188 -7.67 -17.94 4.40
CA ILE A 188 -8.10 -16.98 5.41
C ILE A 188 -6.88 -16.27 6.04
N VAL A 189 -5.86 -17.01 6.45
CA VAL A 189 -4.64 -16.43 7.03
C VAL A 189 -3.92 -15.51 6.04
N GLN A 190 -3.84 -15.89 4.75
CA GLN A 190 -3.28 -15.04 3.71
C GLN A 190 -4.09 -13.76 3.50
N ASP A 191 -5.41 -13.84 3.50
CA ASP A 191 -6.30 -12.68 3.36
C ASP A 191 -6.15 -11.74 4.55
N GLU A 192 -6.09 -12.26 5.78
CA GLU A 192 -5.89 -11.44 6.98
C GLU A 192 -4.50 -10.78 7.02
N ILE A 193 -3.43 -11.45 6.56
CA ILE A 193 -2.11 -10.82 6.37
C ILE A 193 -2.19 -9.71 5.31
N SER A 194 -2.95 -9.92 4.24
CA SER A 194 -3.07 -8.92 3.17
C SER A 194 -3.71 -7.62 3.65
N LYS A 195 -4.62 -7.67 4.62
CA LYS A 195 -5.26 -6.50 5.23
C LYS A 195 -4.29 -5.59 5.99
N VAL A 196 -3.10 -6.09 6.35
CA VAL A 196 -2.05 -5.27 6.99
C VAL A 196 -1.48 -4.22 6.04
N PHE A 197 -1.69 -4.38 4.73
CA PHE A 197 -1.14 -3.50 3.67
C PHE A 197 -2.17 -2.58 3.02
N VAL A 198 -3.43 -2.61 3.50
CA VAL A 198 -4.56 -1.87 2.86
C VAL A 198 -5.14 -0.84 3.80
#